data_0139cdd24679a35baf73bd1dde031cd6
#
_entry.id   0139cdd24679a35baf73bd1dde031cd6
#
_cell.length_a   1.000
_cell.length_b   1.000
_cell.length_c   1.000
_cell.angle_alpha   90.00
_cell.angle_beta   90.00
_cell.angle_gamma   90.00
#
_symmetry.space_group_name_H-M   'P 1'
#
loop_
_entity.id
_entity.type
_entity.pdbx_description
1 polymer ?
#
loop_
_entity_poly.entity_id
_entity_poly.type
_entity_poly.pdbx_seq_one_letter_code
_entity_poly.pdbx_strand_id
1 'polypeptide(L)'
;MRSSLETEAPTREAGAVTMLPRLFRVQRYLQETDDTFTLELAPLDDGAPCAFAPGQFNMLYVFGVGEVPISISGDPDKPAVLVHTTRAVGTVTKVMARLRRGDVIGVRGPYGTPWPVDQAEGNDVVIVAGGIGLAPLRPALYRLLARRDQFGKVVLLYGTRTPEDILYRKELERWRARFDVDVYVTVDRATAPWRGSVGVVTHLIPKAPFDPLSAVALICGPEIMMRFSVLELEKRPVFAYDRVRDWLAVREV
;
A
#
# COMPACT_ATOMS: atom_id res chain seq x y z
N MET A 1 31.53 34.25 -43.11
CA MET A 1 31.25 34.17 -41.66
C MET A 1 29.77 33.86 -41.49
N ARG A 2 29.44 32.60 -41.28
CA ARG A 2 28.07 32.20 -40.91
C ARG A 2 28.12 31.71 -39.45
N SER A 3 27.48 32.44 -38.59
CA SER A 3 27.31 32.09 -37.18
C SER A 3 26.20 31.01 -37.05
N SER A 4 26.60 29.83 -36.62
CA SER A 4 25.70 28.75 -36.23
C SER A 4 25.14 29.04 -34.84
N LEU A 5 23.87 29.38 -34.76
CA LEU A 5 23.14 29.39 -33.50
C LEU A 5 22.73 27.95 -33.20
N GLU A 6 23.54 27.28 -32.37
CA GLU A 6 23.11 26.04 -31.71
C GLU A 6 22.05 26.40 -30.67
N THR A 7 20.81 25.98 -30.93
CA THR A 7 19.72 26.07 -29.98
C THR A 7 19.87 24.89 -29.02
N GLU A 8 20.45 25.14 -27.85
CA GLU A 8 20.44 24.18 -26.74
C GLU A 8 18.98 23.92 -26.33
N ALA A 9 18.56 22.65 -26.41
CA ALA A 9 17.30 22.21 -25.87
C ALA A 9 17.33 22.37 -24.33
N PRO A 10 16.27 22.87 -23.68
CA PRO A 10 16.26 23.07 -22.23
C PRO A 10 16.38 21.70 -21.54
N THR A 11 17.46 21.54 -20.78
CA THR A 11 17.63 20.44 -19.81
C THR A 11 16.48 20.49 -18.82
N ARG A 12 15.63 19.45 -18.83
CA ARG A 12 14.58 19.26 -17.84
C ARG A 12 15.23 19.11 -16.46
N GLU A 13 15.10 20.14 -15.62
CA GLU A 13 15.46 20.04 -14.21
C GLU A 13 14.69 18.91 -13.56
N ALA A 14 15.41 17.95 -13.00
CA ALA A 14 14.86 16.91 -12.15
C ALA A 14 14.30 17.55 -10.87
N GLY A 15 12.97 17.72 -10.79
CA GLY A 15 12.31 18.25 -9.59
C GLY A 15 11.00 19.01 -9.77
N ALA A 16 10.67 19.47 -10.98
CA ALA A 16 9.37 20.10 -11.19
C ALA A 16 8.27 19.03 -11.27
N VAL A 17 7.46 18.90 -10.21
CA VAL A 17 6.19 18.16 -10.26
C VAL A 17 5.28 18.86 -11.27
N THR A 18 5.26 18.38 -12.50
CA THR A 18 4.40 18.98 -13.53
C THR A 18 2.95 18.68 -13.19
N MET A 19 2.08 19.69 -13.28
CA MET A 19 0.62 19.53 -13.09
C MET A 19 -0.03 18.71 -14.22
N LEU A 20 0.70 18.46 -15.30
CA LEU A 20 0.25 17.64 -16.41
C LEU A 20 0.38 16.15 -16.06
N PRO A 21 -0.69 15.35 -16.19
CA PRO A 21 -0.60 13.93 -15.96
C PRO A 21 0.22 13.25 -17.06
N ARG A 22 1.11 12.35 -16.66
CA ARG A 22 1.77 11.42 -17.56
C ARG A 22 0.78 10.33 -17.98
N LEU A 23 0.80 9.90 -19.22
CA LEU A 23 -0.13 8.91 -19.74
C LEU A 23 0.33 7.49 -19.47
N PHE A 24 -0.59 6.68 -18.97
CA PHE A 24 -0.37 5.27 -18.68
C PHE A 24 -1.44 4.40 -19.33
N ARG A 25 -1.03 3.23 -19.78
CA ARG A 25 -1.93 2.21 -20.33
C ARG A 25 -2.21 1.14 -19.28
N VAL A 26 -3.46 0.76 -19.14
CA VAL A 26 -3.86 -0.41 -18.35
C VAL A 26 -3.30 -1.67 -19.03
N GLN A 27 -2.32 -2.29 -18.41
CA GLN A 27 -1.75 -3.58 -18.86
C GLN A 27 -2.58 -4.75 -18.36
N ARG A 28 -3.07 -4.64 -17.13
CA ARG A 28 -3.85 -5.67 -16.48
C ARG A 28 -4.91 -5.08 -15.56
N TYR A 29 -6.07 -5.70 -15.56
CA TYR A 29 -7.16 -5.49 -14.61
C TYR A 29 -7.38 -6.78 -13.84
N LEU A 30 -7.48 -6.69 -12.52
CA LEU A 30 -7.74 -7.82 -11.63
C LEU A 30 -8.93 -7.45 -10.73
N GLN A 31 -9.96 -8.28 -10.71
CA GLN A 31 -11.00 -8.18 -9.70
C GLN A 31 -10.49 -8.83 -8.42
N GLU A 32 -10.43 -8.08 -7.32
CA GLU A 32 -10.01 -8.59 -6.00
C GLU A 32 -11.21 -9.06 -5.18
N THR A 33 -12.25 -8.23 -5.11
CA THR A 33 -13.54 -8.50 -4.45
C THR A 33 -14.67 -7.92 -5.30
N ASP A 34 -15.91 -7.98 -4.87
CA ASP A 34 -17.06 -7.47 -5.64
C ASP A 34 -16.96 -5.98 -5.96
N ASP A 35 -16.38 -5.18 -5.06
CA ASP A 35 -16.26 -3.72 -5.18
C ASP A 35 -14.82 -3.22 -5.33
N THR A 36 -13.82 -4.09 -5.28
CA THR A 36 -12.40 -3.71 -5.26
C THR A 36 -11.64 -4.38 -6.41
N PHE A 37 -10.82 -3.61 -7.09
CA PHE A 37 -10.04 -4.04 -8.25
C PHE A 37 -8.61 -3.49 -8.18
N THR A 38 -7.70 -4.15 -8.89
CA THR A 38 -6.30 -3.76 -9.07
C THR A 38 -6.01 -3.45 -10.53
N LEU A 39 -5.39 -2.31 -10.78
CA LEU A 39 -4.85 -1.91 -12.10
C LEU A 39 -3.33 -2.01 -12.09
N GLU A 40 -2.78 -2.65 -13.11
CA GLU A 40 -1.36 -2.58 -13.45
C GLU A 40 -1.21 -1.62 -14.64
N LEU A 41 -0.44 -0.55 -14.43
CA LEU A 41 -0.32 0.58 -15.35
C LEU A 41 1.11 0.71 -15.86
N ALA A 42 1.30 0.71 -17.17
CA ALA A 42 2.60 1.01 -17.78
C ALA A 42 2.61 2.37 -18.45
N PRO A 43 3.71 3.13 -18.38
CA PRO A 43 3.85 4.39 -19.08
C PRO A 43 3.70 4.20 -20.59
N LEU A 44 3.15 5.21 -21.27
CA LEU A 44 3.04 5.22 -22.73
C LEU A 44 4.29 5.80 -23.42
N ASP A 45 5.12 6.47 -22.66
CA ASP A 45 6.37 7.05 -23.13
C ASP A 45 7.57 6.20 -22.70
N ASP A 46 8.71 6.41 -23.35
CA ASP A 46 10.01 5.78 -23.03
C ASP A 46 10.71 6.47 -21.84
N GLY A 47 9.96 7.23 -21.03
CA GLY A 47 10.49 7.92 -19.88
C GLY A 47 10.96 7.00 -18.75
N ALA A 48 11.65 7.58 -17.76
CA ALA A 48 12.17 6.85 -16.62
C ALA A 48 11.05 6.06 -15.89
N PRO A 49 11.38 4.89 -15.31
CA PRO A 49 10.48 4.16 -14.43
C PRO A 49 9.93 5.06 -13.32
N CYS A 50 8.70 4.83 -12.93
CA CYS A 50 8.06 5.59 -11.86
C CYS A 50 8.50 5.06 -10.50
N ALA A 51 9.71 5.45 -10.07
CA ALA A 51 10.21 5.11 -8.74
C ALA A 51 9.29 5.74 -7.67
N PHE A 52 9.00 4.97 -6.63
CA PHE A 52 8.21 5.40 -5.50
C PHE A 52 8.71 4.74 -4.21
N ALA A 53 8.41 5.36 -3.09
CA ALA A 53 8.65 4.79 -1.77
C ALA A 53 7.35 4.16 -1.22
N PRO A 54 7.44 3.08 -0.42
CA PRO A 54 6.29 2.48 0.23
C PRO A 54 5.43 3.50 0.98
N GLY A 55 4.12 3.49 0.75
CA GLY A 55 3.17 4.42 1.38
C GLY A 55 2.84 5.67 0.58
N GLN A 56 3.48 5.91 -0.54
CA GLN A 56 3.12 6.98 -1.45
C GLN A 56 1.89 6.65 -2.29
N PHE A 57 1.28 7.69 -2.86
CA PHE A 57 0.09 7.60 -3.72
C PHE A 57 0.27 8.40 -5.00
N ASN A 58 -0.58 8.15 -5.98
CA ASN A 58 -0.70 8.95 -7.19
C ASN A 58 -2.11 9.54 -7.32
N MET A 59 -2.21 10.68 -7.98
CA MET A 59 -3.47 11.17 -8.54
C MET A 59 -3.72 10.44 -9.85
N LEU A 60 -4.81 9.68 -9.92
CA LEU A 60 -5.25 8.96 -11.10
C LEU A 60 -6.35 9.73 -11.79
N TYR A 61 -6.09 10.19 -13.00
CA TYR A 61 -6.98 11.03 -13.80
C TYR A 61 -7.71 10.22 -14.87
N VAL A 62 -9.02 10.20 -14.80
CA VAL A 62 -9.89 9.60 -15.83
C VAL A 62 -10.42 10.72 -16.71
N PHE A 63 -10.11 10.67 -17.99
CA PHE A 63 -10.47 11.73 -18.96
C PHE A 63 -11.98 11.95 -19.02
N GLY A 64 -12.40 13.22 -18.92
CA GLY A 64 -13.80 13.62 -18.92
C GLY A 64 -14.59 13.33 -17.63
N VAL A 65 -13.91 12.77 -16.59
CA VAL A 65 -14.56 12.42 -15.31
C VAL A 65 -13.94 13.16 -14.13
N GLY A 66 -12.60 13.11 -14.00
CA GLY A 66 -11.88 13.75 -12.90
C GLY A 66 -10.70 12.91 -12.41
N GLU A 67 -10.12 13.32 -11.28
CA GLU A 67 -8.99 12.62 -10.66
C GLU A 67 -9.27 12.25 -9.20
N VAL A 68 -8.54 11.26 -8.72
CA VAL A 68 -8.65 10.75 -7.35
C VAL A 68 -7.29 10.27 -6.84
N PRO A 69 -6.94 10.54 -5.56
CA PRO A 69 -5.74 10.00 -4.95
C PRO A 69 -5.91 8.52 -4.65
N ILE A 70 -5.01 7.69 -5.18
CA ILE A 70 -4.98 6.23 -4.92
C ILE A 70 -3.58 5.81 -4.51
N SER A 71 -3.48 5.14 -3.38
CA SER A 71 -2.21 4.59 -2.89
C SER A 71 -1.58 3.64 -3.90
N ILE A 72 -0.25 3.70 -4.00
CA ILE A 72 0.50 2.72 -4.77
C ILE A 72 0.52 1.42 -3.96
N SER A 73 0.17 0.31 -4.59
CA SER A 73 0.11 -1.02 -3.95
C SER A 73 1.08 -2.03 -4.58
N GLY A 74 1.96 -1.57 -5.47
CA GLY A 74 2.95 -2.40 -6.17
C GLY A 74 4.23 -2.64 -5.37
N ASP A 75 5.08 -3.48 -5.94
CA ASP A 75 6.42 -3.74 -5.44
C ASP A 75 7.35 -2.56 -5.82
N PRO A 76 7.94 -1.84 -4.85
CA PRO A 76 8.81 -0.70 -5.13
C PRO A 76 10.09 -1.06 -5.88
N ASP A 77 10.50 -2.33 -5.84
CA ASP A 77 11.67 -2.83 -6.57
C ASP A 77 11.32 -3.21 -8.03
N LYS A 78 10.04 -3.07 -8.43
CA LYS A 78 9.54 -3.28 -9.80
C LYS A 78 8.85 -2.04 -10.37
N PRO A 79 9.54 -0.90 -10.49
CA PRO A 79 8.95 0.40 -10.84
C PRO A 79 8.54 0.53 -12.32
N ALA A 80 8.77 -0.49 -13.15
CA ALA A 80 8.35 -0.48 -14.55
C ALA A 80 6.83 -0.46 -14.72
N VAL A 81 6.08 -0.93 -13.71
CA VAL A 81 4.63 -0.99 -13.68
C VAL A 81 4.13 -0.41 -12.37
N LEU A 82 3.26 0.59 -12.46
CA LEU A 82 2.55 1.09 -11.30
C LEU A 82 1.32 0.22 -11.01
N VAL A 83 1.15 -0.18 -9.77
CA VAL A 83 0.03 -1.01 -9.33
C VAL A 83 -0.82 -0.21 -8.34
N HIS A 84 -2.12 -0.12 -8.62
CA HIS A 84 -3.09 0.57 -7.79
C HIS A 84 -4.28 -0.31 -7.51
N THR A 85 -4.62 -0.47 -6.24
CA THR A 85 -5.82 -1.20 -5.80
C THR A 85 -6.85 -0.21 -5.28
N THR A 86 -8.03 -0.25 -5.85
CA THR A 86 -9.05 0.79 -5.70
C THR A 86 -10.41 0.17 -5.39
N ARG A 87 -11.14 0.79 -4.47
CA ARG A 87 -12.54 0.46 -4.19
C ARG A 87 -13.47 1.36 -5.00
N ALA A 88 -14.46 0.79 -5.65
CA ALA A 88 -15.41 1.47 -6.54
C ALA A 88 -16.54 2.17 -5.76
N VAL A 89 -16.22 3.20 -4.98
CA VAL A 89 -17.18 3.91 -4.10
C VAL A 89 -17.63 5.28 -4.61
N GLY A 90 -16.75 6.01 -5.31
CA GLY A 90 -16.99 7.36 -5.83
C GLY A 90 -17.21 7.39 -7.35
N THR A 91 -17.54 8.56 -7.90
CA THR A 91 -17.77 8.73 -9.34
C THR A 91 -16.58 8.30 -10.18
N VAL A 92 -15.38 8.79 -9.85
CA VAL A 92 -14.15 8.48 -10.60
C VAL A 92 -13.82 6.99 -10.47
N THR A 93 -13.83 6.44 -9.24
CA THR A 93 -13.46 5.05 -8.99
C THR A 93 -14.45 4.05 -9.60
N LYS A 94 -15.74 4.40 -9.71
CA LYS A 94 -16.73 3.58 -10.43
C LYS A 94 -16.49 3.55 -11.93
N VAL A 95 -15.96 4.63 -12.51
CA VAL A 95 -15.56 4.64 -13.92
C VAL A 95 -14.26 3.86 -14.09
N MET A 96 -13.29 4.02 -13.18
CA MET A 96 -12.06 3.23 -13.17
C MET A 96 -12.33 1.71 -13.11
N ALA A 97 -13.35 1.27 -12.37
CA ALA A 97 -13.75 -0.14 -12.31
C ALA A 97 -14.25 -0.72 -13.66
N ARG A 98 -14.53 0.13 -14.65
CA ARG A 98 -14.94 -0.28 -16.00
C ARG A 98 -13.79 -0.28 -17.01
N LEU A 99 -12.62 0.19 -16.61
CA LEU A 99 -11.44 0.21 -17.46
C LEU A 99 -11.03 -1.22 -17.83
N ARG A 100 -10.48 -1.35 -19.03
CA ARG A 100 -10.03 -2.61 -19.60
C ARG A 100 -8.57 -2.51 -20.03
N ARG A 101 -7.96 -3.64 -20.27
CA ARG A 101 -6.63 -3.68 -20.87
C ARG A 101 -6.60 -2.88 -22.18
N GLY A 102 -5.66 -1.95 -22.28
CA GLY A 102 -5.48 -1.05 -23.42
C GLY A 102 -5.98 0.37 -23.17
N ASP A 103 -6.90 0.57 -22.22
CA ASP A 103 -7.39 1.91 -21.87
C ASP A 103 -6.26 2.76 -21.30
N VAL A 104 -6.43 4.09 -21.43
CA VAL A 104 -5.42 5.07 -21.03
C VAL A 104 -5.96 5.96 -19.92
N ILE A 105 -5.15 6.17 -18.90
CA ILE A 105 -5.42 7.13 -17.81
C ILE A 105 -4.22 8.06 -17.62
N GLY A 106 -4.45 9.20 -16.98
CA GLY A 106 -3.40 10.10 -16.55
C GLY A 106 -2.93 9.75 -15.12
N VAL A 107 -1.63 9.89 -14.87
CA VAL A 107 -1.03 9.67 -13.55
C VAL A 107 -0.14 10.85 -13.19
N ARG A 108 -0.31 11.40 -12.00
CA ARG A 108 0.55 12.42 -11.40
C ARG A 108 1.05 11.94 -10.04
N GLY A 109 2.32 12.11 -9.76
CA GLY A 109 2.95 11.69 -8.51
C GLY A 109 4.36 11.14 -8.73
N PRO A 110 4.91 10.39 -7.76
CA PRO A 110 4.28 10.01 -6.50
C PRO A 110 4.22 11.15 -5.49
N TYR A 111 3.19 11.14 -4.64
CA TYR A 111 2.96 12.09 -3.56
C TYR A 111 2.93 11.40 -2.19
N GLY A 112 3.00 12.19 -1.14
CA GLY A 112 2.87 11.72 0.24
C GLY A 112 4.18 11.27 0.87
N THR A 113 4.15 11.16 2.20
CA THR A 113 5.29 10.72 3.00
C THR A 113 5.38 9.19 2.97
N PRO A 114 6.56 8.59 2.81
CA PRO A 114 6.72 7.14 2.84
C PRO A 114 6.42 6.54 4.23
N TRP A 115 6.18 5.24 4.28
CA TRP A 115 6.24 4.46 5.51
C TRP A 115 7.68 4.46 6.05
N PRO A 116 7.89 4.52 7.36
CA PRO A 116 9.23 4.57 7.96
C PRO A 116 9.91 3.19 8.00
N VAL A 117 9.99 2.50 6.85
CA VAL A 117 10.53 1.13 6.76
C VAL A 117 12.01 1.09 7.11
N ASP A 118 12.79 2.05 6.59
CA ASP A 118 14.24 2.08 6.83
C ASP A 118 14.56 2.41 8.31
N GLN A 119 13.69 3.16 8.99
CA GLN A 119 13.83 3.45 10.43
C GLN A 119 13.48 2.24 11.32
N ALA A 120 12.82 1.23 10.76
CA ALA A 120 12.47 0.01 11.47
C ALA A 120 13.59 -1.04 11.46
N GLU A 121 14.74 -0.78 10.81
CA GLU A 121 15.87 -1.69 10.79
C GLU A 121 16.34 -2.03 12.21
N GLY A 122 16.64 -3.32 12.46
CA GLY A 122 16.99 -3.84 13.77
C GLY A 122 15.80 -4.08 14.72
N ASN A 123 14.59 -3.65 14.36
CA ASN A 123 13.39 -3.80 15.19
C ASN A 123 12.43 -4.86 14.62
N ASP A 124 11.50 -5.31 15.46
CA ASP A 124 10.33 -6.04 15.01
C ASP A 124 9.37 -5.10 14.25
N VAL A 125 8.67 -5.62 13.24
CA VAL A 125 7.69 -4.82 12.49
C VAL A 125 6.32 -5.46 12.55
N VAL A 126 5.35 -4.72 13.07
CA VAL A 126 3.95 -5.15 13.16
C VAL A 126 3.11 -4.35 12.19
N ILE A 127 2.53 -5.01 11.20
CA ILE A 127 1.64 -4.42 10.20
C ILE A 127 0.22 -4.76 10.60
N VAL A 128 -0.62 -3.73 10.84
CA VAL A 128 -2.04 -3.91 11.15
C VAL A 128 -2.87 -3.31 10.02
N ALA A 129 -3.54 -4.16 9.27
CA ALA A 129 -4.31 -3.79 8.09
C ALA A 129 -5.81 -4.08 8.27
N GLY A 130 -6.66 -3.14 7.86
CA GLY A 130 -8.11 -3.31 7.81
C GLY A 130 -8.70 -3.12 6.43
N GLY A 131 -9.34 -4.15 5.87
CA GLY A 131 -9.97 -4.09 4.55
C GLY A 131 -9.00 -3.63 3.47
N ILE A 132 -9.34 -2.55 2.75
CA ILE A 132 -8.50 -2.00 1.67
C ILE A 132 -7.19 -1.38 2.19
N GLY A 133 -7.06 -1.11 3.49
CA GLY A 133 -5.83 -0.61 4.11
C GLY A 133 -4.61 -1.54 3.93
N LEU A 134 -4.80 -2.78 3.51
CA LEU A 134 -3.68 -3.64 3.11
C LEU A 134 -3.00 -3.13 1.82
N ALA A 135 -3.70 -2.43 0.94
CA ALA A 135 -3.15 -1.95 -0.32
C ALA A 135 -1.97 -0.96 -0.14
N PRO A 136 -2.07 0.12 0.66
CA PRO A 136 -0.94 1.01 0.93
C PRO A 136 0.15 0.40 1.82
N LEU A 137 -0.13 -0.65 2.56
CA LEU A 137 0.85 -1.39 3.39
C LEU A 137 1.62 -2.46 2.60
N ARG A 138 1.06 -2.92 1.48
CA ARG A 138 1.65 -3.96 0.64
C ARG A 138 3.05 -3.61 0.12
N PRO A 139 3.35 -2.37 -0.35
CA PRO A 139 4.71 -1.97 -0.73
C PRO A 139 5.71 -2.01 0.43
N ALA A 140 5.28 -1.67 1.66
CA ALA A 140 6.12 -1.79 2.84
C ALA A 140 6.45 -3.26 3.13
N LEU A 141 5.45 -4.15 3.04
CA LEU A 141 5.67 -5.58 3.23
C LEU A 141 6.64 -6.15 2.18
N TYR A 142 6.52 -5.76 0.91
CA TYR A 142 7.50 -6.15 -0.11
C TYR A 142 8.92 -5.71 0.25
N ARG A 143 9.11 -4.46 0.68
CA ARG A 143 10.42 -3.93 1.09
C ARG A 143 10.98 -4.67 2.30
N LEU A 144 10.16 -4.95 3.31
CA LEU A 144 10.55 -5.73 4.49
C LEU A 144 10.99 -7.14 4.12
N LEU A 145 10.25 -7.81 3.21
CA LEU A 145 10.57 -9.16 2.78
C LEU A 145 11.78 -9.23 1.83
N ALA A 146 12.06 -8.17 1.08
CA ALA A 146 13.25 -8.06 0.23
C ALA A 146 14.54 -7.85 1.04
N ARG A 147 14.43 -7.24 2.22
CA ARG A 147 15.54 -6.98 3.15
C ARG A 147 15.32 -7.69 4.48
N ARG A 148 14.85 -8.91 4.45
CA ARG A 148 14.32 -9.63 5.62
C ARG A 148 15.30 -9.74 6.78
N ASP A 149 16.58 -9.89 6.48
CA ASP A 149 17.70 -10.02 7.43
C ASP A 149 17.99 -8.73 8.22
N GLN A 150 17.48 -7.59 7.77
CA GLN A 150 17.65 -6.30 8.46
C GLN A 150 16.64 -6.05 9.58
N PHE A 151 15.61 -6.89 9.70
CA PHE A 151 14.52 -6.71 10.65
C PHE A 151 14.44 -7.89 11.63
N GLY A 152 13.94 -7.64 12.82
CA GLY A 152 13.53 -8.66 13.77
C GLY A 152 12.33 -9.47 13.22
N LYS A 153 11.30 -9.70 14.00
CA LYS A 153 10.10 -10.37 13.53
C LYS A 153 9.29 -9.44 12.62
N VAL A 154 8.72 -9.99 11.56
CA VAL A 154 7.75 -9.30 10.71
C VAL A 154 6.40 -9.98 10.87
N VAL A 155 5.41 -9.23 11.33
CA VAL A 155 4.07 -9.76 11.63
C VAL A 155 3.03 -8.96 10.86
N LEU A 156 2.18 -9.64 10.09
CA LEU A 156 1.02 -9.07 9.42
C LEU A 156 -0.25 -9.51 10.12
N LEU A 157 -1.00 -8.56 10.66
CA LEU A 157 -2.34 -8.73 11.22
C LEU A 157 -3.34 -8.10 10.25
N TYR A 158 -4.18 -8.92 9.61
CA TYR A 158 -5.12 -8.46 8.61
C TYR A 158 -6.55 -8.82 8.97
N GLY A 159 -7.42 -7.81 9.02
CA GLY A 159 -8.84 -7.96 9.31
C GLY A 159 -9.72 -7.50 8.15
N THR A 160 -10.80 -8.24 7.87
CA THR A 160 -11.83 -7.89 6.90
C THR A 160 -13.21 -8.14 7.50
N ARG A 161 -14.27 -7.63 6.85
CA ARG A 161 -15.65 -7.85 7.34
C ARG A 161 -16.09 -9.31 7.17
N THR A 162 -15.83 -9.87 5.99
CA THR A 162 -16.17 -11.24 5.65
C THR A 162 -15.01 -11.91 4.89
N PRO A 163 -15.02 -13.24 4.73
CA PRO A 163 -14.01 -13.93 3.94
C PRO A 163 -13.94 -13.46 2.49
N GLU A 164 -15.08 -13.05 1.91
CA GLU A 164 -15.18 -12.58 0.52
C GLU A 164 -14.44 -11.25 0.31
N ASP A 165 -14.31 -10.44 1.37
CA ASP A 165 -13.61 -9.14 1.36
C ASP A 165 -12.07 -9.27 1.45
N ILE A 166 -11.52 -10.47 1.55
CA ILE A 166 -10.07 -10.69 1.67
C ILE A 166 -9.39 -10.38 0.33
N LEU A 167 -8.50 -9.38 0.35
CA LEU A 167 -7.66 -8.99 -0.79
C LEU A 167 -6.44 -9.91 -0.92
N TYR A 168 -5.88 -9.98 -2.12
CA TYR A 168 -4.58 -10.62 -2.41
C TYR A 168 -4.45 -12.05 -1.87
N ARG A 169 -5.49 -12.86 -1.94
CA ARG A 169 -5.55 -14.23 -1.35
C ARG A 169 -4.31 -15.08 -1.67
N LYS A 170 -3.91 -15.10 -2.97
CA LYS A 170 -2.73 -15.87 -3.42
C LYS A 170 -1.41 -15.36 -2.83
N GLU A 171 -1.33 -14.07 -2.54
CA GLU A 171 -0.13 -13.50 -1.88
C GLU A 171 -0.13 -13.78 -0.39
N LEU A 172 -1.27 -13.64 0.26
CA LEU A 172 -1.41 -14.03 1.67
C LEU A 172 -1.05 -15.50 1.90
N GLU A 173 -1.43 -16.39 0.98
CA GLU A 173 -1.02 -17.80 1.03
C GLU A 173 0.49 -17.97 0.86
N ARG A 174 1.11 -17.24 -0.09
CA ARG A 174 2.56 -17.25 -0.29
C ARG A 174 3.32 -16.70 0.90
N TRP A 175 2.84 -15.60 1.49
CA TRP A 175 3.45 -15.04 2.70
C TRP A 175 3.31 -15.96 3.90
N ARG A 176 2.17 -16.62 4.09
CA ARG A 176 1.97 -17.63 5.14
C ARG A 176 2.86 -18.86 4.99
N ALA A 177 3.24 -19.21 3.77
CA ALA A 177 4.14 -20.33 3.50
C ALA A 177 5.61 -19.99 3.80
N ARG A 178 5.95 -18.74 4.11
CA ARG A 178 7.29 -18.33 4.53
C ARG A 178 7.48 -18.61 6.01
N PHE A 179 8.69 -18.99 6.39
CA PHE A 179 9.08 -19.23 7.79
C PHE A 179 9.56 -17.96 8.51
N ASP A 180 9.73 -16.86 7.76
CA ASP A 180 10.35 -15.62 8.21
C ASP A 180 9.35 -14.45 8.35
N VAL A 181 8.06 -14.71 8.19
CA VAL A 181 6.97 -13.75 8.41
C VAL A 181 5.76 -14.46 9.01
N ASP A 182 5.16 -13.83 10.01
CA ASP A 182 3.94 -14.31 10.65
C ASP A 182 2.72 -13.60 10.06
N VAL A 183 1.76 -14.34 9.51
CA VAL A 183 0.56 -13.78 8.87
C VAL A 183 -0.71 -14.31 9.53
N TYR A 184 -1.43 -13.41 10.18
CA TYR A 184 -2.71 -13.69 10.82
C TYR A 184 -3.83 -12.96 10.08
N VAL A 185 -4.89 -13.68 9.72
CA VAL A 185 -6.08 -13.11 9.06
C VAL A 185 -7.29 -13.42 9.89
N THR A 186 -8.13 -12.41 10.12
CA THR A 186 -9.41 -12.54 10.81
C THR A 186 -10.53 -11.90 9.98
N VAL A 187 -11.76 -12.34 10.23
CA VAL A 187 -12.95 -11.74 9.65
C VAL A 187 -13.93 -11.39 10.75
N ASP A 188 -14.65 -10.26 10.64
CA ASP A 188 -15.62 -9.85 11.66
C ASP A 188 -16.80 -10.83 11.71
N ARG A 189 -17.19 -11.37 10.57
CA ARG A 189 -18.27 -12.36 10.41
C ARG A 189 -17.84 -13.49 9.50
N ALA A 190 -17.93 -14.70 10.03
CA ALA A 190 -17.65 -15.91 9.25
C ALA A 190 -18.85 -16.25 8.36
N THR A 191 -18.55 -16.53 7.09
CA THR A 191 -19.44 -17.27 6.18
C THR A 191 -18.90 -18.68 6.02
N ALA A 192 -19.74 -19.67 5.83
CA ALA A 192 -19.27 -21.02 5.51
C ALA A 192 -18.57 -21.01 4.12
N PRO A 193 -17.38 -21.57 3.95
CA PRO A 193 -16.68 -22.55 4.81
C PRO A 193 -15.46 -21.97 5.59
N TRP A 194 -15.53 -20.73 6.10
CA TRP A 194 -14.39 -20.11 6.80
C TRP A 194 -13.92 -20.93 8.01
N ARG A 195 -12.60 -21.18 8.09
CA ARG A 195 -11.94 -21.92 9.20
C ARG A 195 -10.87 -21.09 9.92
N GLY A 196 -10.72 -19.80 9.57
CA GLY A 196 -9.78 -18.89 10.20
C GLY A 196 -10.34 -18.22 11.46
N SER A 197 -9.61 -17.24 11.98
CA SER A 197 -10.03 -16.44 13.13
C SER A 197 -11.28 -15.62 12.80
N VAL A 198 -12.14 -15.42 13.82
CA VAL A 198 -13.34 -14.58 13.76
C VAL A 198 -13.25 -13.52 14.85
N GLY A 199 -13.53 -12.29 14.50
CA GLY A 199 -13.46 -11.10 15.37
C GLY A 199 -12.60 -10.01 14.75
N VAL A 200 -12.58 -8.84 15.41
CA VAL A 200 -11.84 -7.66 14.94
C VAL A 200 -10.33 -7.87 15.01
N VAL A 201 -9.60 -7.21 14.11
CA VAL A 201 -8.14 -7.39 13.97
C VAL A 201 -7.36 -7.08 15.26
N THR A 202 -7.86 -6.17 16.09
CA THR A 202 -7.24 -5.80 17.38
C THR A 202 -7.13 -6.98 18.35
N HIS A 203 -8.01 -7.98 18.25
CA HIS A 203 -7.91 -9.21 19.06
C HIS A 203 -6.70 -10.11 18.70
N LEU A 204 -6.06 -9.85 17.56
CA LEU A 204 -4.85 -10.55 17.16
C LEU A 204 -3.59 -9.93 17.78
N ILE A 205 -3.60 -8.63 18.11
CA ILE A 205 -2.44 -7.90 18.65
C ILE A 205 -1.86 -8.55 19.91
N PRO A 206 -2.66 -8.94 20.94
CA PRO A 206 -2.14 -9.57 22.13
C PRO A 206 -1.49 -10.95 21.90
N LYS A 207 -1.85 -11.59 20.79
CA LYS A 207 -1.40 -12.96 20.43
C LYS A 207 -0.22 -12.95 19.47
N ALA A 208 0.11 -11.80 18.89
CA ALA A 208 1.15 -11.66 17.88
C ALA A 208 2.54 -11.78 18.50
N PRO A 209 3.47 -12.53 17.88
CA PRO A 209 4.77 -12.87 18.46
C PRO A 209 5.81 -11.79 18.13
N PHE A 210 5.66 -10.57 18.66
CA PHE A 210 6.65 -9.50 18.53
C PHE A 210 7.08 -8.99 19.91
N ASP A 211 8.28 -8.43 19.97
CA ASP A 211 8.77 -7.76 21.17
C ASP A 211 8.27 -6.30 21.19
N PRO A 212 7.34 -5.96 22.09
CA PRO A 212 6.85 -4.60 22.17
C PRO A 212 7.93 -3.56 22.50
N LEU A 213 9.07 -3.94 23.12
CA LEU A 213 10.18 -3.04 23.47
C LEU A 213 10.95 -2.55 22.25
N SER A 214 10.89 -3.30 21.17
CA SER A 214 11.65 -3.02 19.96
C SER A 214 10.81 -3.22 18.71
N ALA A 215 9.52 -2.86 18.74
CA ALA A 215 8.64 -3.00 17.57
C ALA A 215 8.25 -1.66 16.96
N VAL A 216 8.17 -1.62 15.64
CA VAL A 216 7.57 -0.53 14.85
C VAL A 216 6.23 -1.01 14.32
N ALA A 217 5.17 -0.23 14.51
CA ALA A 217 3.84 -0.55 14.04
C ALA A 217 3.45 0.30 12.81
N LEU A 218 3.04 -0.34 11.71
CA LEU A 218 2.47 0.28 10.52
C LEU A 218 0.98 -0.05 10.48
N ILE A 219 0.11 0.96 10.59
CA ILE A 219 -1.33 0.75 10.73
C ILE A 219 -2.08 1.48 9.63
N CYS A 220 -2.96 0.75 8.92
CA CYS A 220 -3.81 1.35 7.89
C CYS A 220 -5.16 0.63 7.78
N GLY A 221 -6.24 1.42 7.69
CA GLY A 221 -7.59 0.91 7.57
C GLY A 221 -8.64 1.93 8.02
N PRO A 222 -9.87 1.51 8.34
CA PRO A 222 -10.89 2.39 8.89
C PRO A 222 -10.44 3.07 10.17
N GLU A 223 -10.78 4.36 10.36
CA GLU A 223 -10.39 5.18 11.51
C GLU A 223 -10.60 4.46 12.85
N ILE A 224 -11.80 3.89 13.03
CA ILE A 224 -12.15 3.20 14.28
C ILE A 224 -11.23 2.00 14.57
N MET A 225 -10.84 1.24 13.53
CA MET A 225 -9.88 0.12 13.65
C MET A 225 -8.50 0.65 14.03
N MET A 226 -8.02 1.69 13.37
CA MET A 226 -6.71 2.29 13.64
C MET A 226 -6.62 2.80 15.08
N ARG A 227 -7.64 3.53 15.52
CA ARG A 227 -7.75 4.05 16.89
C ARG A 227 -7.67 2.93 17.93
N PHE A 228 -8.46 1.86 17.78
CA PHE A 228 -8.41 0.73 18.70
C PHE A 228 -7.12 -0.09 18.60
N SER A 229 -6.51 -0.15 17.41
CA SER A 229 -5.19 -0.80 17.26
C SER A 229 -4.10 -0.07 18.05
N VAL A 230 -4.08 1.27 17.98
CA VAL A 230 -3.17 2.10 18.79
C VAL A 230 -3.39 1.85 20.28
N LEU A 231 -4.65 1.95 20.76
CA LEU A 231 -4.98 1.71 22.16
C LEU A 231 -4.59 0.31 22.63
N GLU A 232 -4.70 -0.71 21.78
CA GLU A 232 -4.31 -2.08 22.14
C GLU A 232 -2.80 -2.26 22.19
N LEU A 233 -2.07 -1.62 21.29
CA LEU A 233 -0.61 -1.59 21.32
C LEU A 233 -0.07 -0.85 22.55
N GLU A 234 -0.68 0.26 22.94
CA GLU A 234 -0.29 1.05 24.12
C GLU A 234 -0.49 0.31 25.46
N LYS A 235 -1.38 -0.68 25.54
CA LYS A 235 -1.54 -1.51 26.74
C LYS A 235 -0.35 -2.41 27.02
N ARG A 236 0.52 -2.62 26.07
CA ARG A 236 1.74 -3.41 26.26
C ARG A 236 2.80 -2.54 26.96
N PRO A 237 3.48 -3.00 28.02
CA PRO A 237 4.21 -2.18 29.00
C PRO A 237 5.48 -1.51 28.47
N VAL A 238 5.54 -1.14 27.19
CA VAL A 238 6.82 -0.85 26.58
C VAL A 238 6.88 0.30 25.59
N PHE A 239 5.79 0.78 25.15
CA PHE A 239 5.81 2.05 24.44
C PHE A 239 5.97 3.16 25.47
N ALA A 240 7.23 3.58 25.75
CA ALA A 240 7.44 4.88 26.34
C ALA A 240 6.70 5.90 25.45
N TYR A 241 5.77 6.66 26.05
CA TYR A 241 4.83 7.59 25.41
C TYR A 241 5.49 8.50 24.35
N ASP A 242 6.75 8.85 24.52
CA ASP A 242 7.52 9.68 23.58
C ASP A 242 7.97 8.93 22.32
N ARG A 243 8.11 7.60 22.35
CA ARG A 243 8.51 6.81 21.17
C ARG A 243 7.34 6.37 20.31
N VAL A 244 6.14 6.20 20.88
CA VAL A 244 4.93 5.81 20.13
C VAL A 244 4.54 6.86 19.09
N ARG A 245 4.72 8.15 19.38
CA ARG A 245 4.43 9.24 18.45
C ARG A 245 5.35 9.25 17.23
N ASP A 246 6.60 8.85 17.40
CA ASP A 246 7.61 8.87 16.33
C ASP A 246 7.56 7.60 15.46
N TRP A 247 6.96 6.50 15.97
CA TRP A 247 6.98 5.19 15.33
C TRP A 247 5.60 4.67 14.86
N LEU A 248 4.52 5.37 15.20
CA LEU A 248 3.18 5.06 14.72
C LEU A 248 2.93 5.76 13.39
N ALA A 249 3.09 5.03 12.29
CA ALA A 249 2.62 5.50 11.00
C ALA A 249 1.17 5.05 10.78
N VAL A 250 0.22 5.95 11.08
CA VAL A 250 -1.22 5.72 10.91
C VAL A 250 -1.70 6.52 9.71
N ARG A 251 -2.44 5.88 8.80
CA ARG A 251 -3.01 6.55 7.63
C ARG A 251 -4.44 6.11 7.38
N GLU A 252 -5.31 7.09 7.20
CA GLU A 252 -6.68 6.87 6.73
C GLU A 252 -6.69 6.54 5.22
N VAL A 253 -7.65 5.70 4.82
CA VAL A 253 -7.85 5.26 3.43
C VAL A 253 -9.28 5.60 2.97
#